data_dea5b756f525d907c9ccc7f2dffd832c
#
_entry.id   dea5b756f525d907c9ccc7f2dffd832c
#
_cell.length_a   1.000
_cell.length_b   1.000
_cell.length_c   1.000
_cell.angle_alpha   90.00
_cell.angle_beta   90.00
_cell.angle_gamma   90.00
#
_symmetry.space_group_name_H-M   'P 1'
#
loop_
_entity.id
_entity.type
_entity.pdbx_description
1 polymer ?
#
loop_
_entity_poly.entity_id
_entity_poly.type
_entity_poly.pdbx_seq_one_letter_code
_entity_poly.pdbx_strand_id
1 'polypeptide(L)'
;MQTRVYRALLVHAGAHLNDQIPFEPEQIEMVYWFADFPNDPARFAYTSAHYKRDWDLLVKLADEIATASSYPLTDNRTRCLYCPYRSYCERGVRAGEADQAEAEMEAEELFDVNFEQIGEIAF
;
A
#
# COMPACT_ATOMS: atom_id res chain seq x y z
N MET A 1 -0.27 -2.23 -0.90
CA MET A 1 -1.06 -1.55 -1.96
C MET A 1 -0.18 -1.08 -3.13
N GLN A 2 0.91 -0.35 -2.90
CA GLN A 2 1.79 0.23 -3.92
C GLN A 2 2.32 -0.80 -4.94
N THR A 3 2.79 -1.95 -4.48
CA THR A 3 3.28 -3.04 -5.34
C THR A 3 2.23 -3.53 -6.34
N ARG A 4 0.97 -3.63 -5.91
CA ARG A 4 -0.14 -4.05 -6.77
C ARG A 4 -0.39 -3.01 -7.85
N VAL A 5 -0.41 -1.72 -7.47
CA VAL A 5 -0.63 -0.60 -8.40
C VAL A 5 0.42 -0.60 -9.50
N TYR A 6 1.71 -0.62 -9.14
CA TYR A 6 2.79 -0.52 -10.12
C TYR A 6 2.80 -1.67 -11.11
N ARG A 7 2.67 -2.92 -10.64
CA ARG A 7 2.67 -4.08 -11.52
C ARG A 7 1.45 -4.12 -12.43
N ALA A 8 0.25 -3.84 -11.87
CA ALA A 8 -0.97 -3.82 -12.65
C ALA A 8 -0.98 -2.73 -13.71
N LEU A 9 -0.49 -1.52 -13.39
CA LEU A 9 -0.37 -0.43 -14.35
C LEU A 9 0.66 -0.73 -15.43
N LEU A 10 1.76 -1.40 -15.10
CA LEU A 10 2.77 -1.79 -16.09
C LEU A 10 2.19 -2.74 -17.14
N VAL A 11 1.41 -3.75 -16.71
CA VAL A 11 0.68 -4.62 -17.65
C VAL A 11 -0.32 -3.83 -18.49
N HIS A 12 -1.13 -2.99 -17.83
CA HIS A 12 -2.27 -2.33 -18.47
C HIS A 12 -1.87 -1.20 -19.44
N ALA A 13 -0.85 -0.44 -19.09
CA ALA A 13 -0.50 0.80 -19.78
C ALA A 13 1.00 0.94 -20.09
N GLY A 14 1.82 -0.06 -19.78
CA GLY A 14 3.28 0.02 -19.91
C GLY A 14 3.82 -0.21 -21.33
N ALA A 15 2.98 -0.49 -22.31
CA ALA A 15 3.42 -0.82 -23.68
C ALA A 15 4.38 0.23 -24.28
N HIS A 16 4.21 1.50 -23.95
CA HIS A 16 5.09 2.59 -24.41
C HIS A 16 6.54 2.47 -23.91
N LEU A 17 6.79 1.69 -22.86
CA LEU A 17 8.12 1.39 -22.31
C LEU A 17 8.79 0.17 -22.99
N ASN A 18 8.05 -0.52 -23.87
CA ASN A 18 8.48 -1.76 -24.52
C ASN A 18 8.11 -1.74 -26.01
N ASP A 19 8.55 -0.73 -26.75
CA ASP A 19 8.33 -0.58 -28.18
C ASP A 19 6.87 -0.80 -28.65
N GLN A 20 5.91 -0.34 -27.82
CA GLN A 20 4.47 -0.51 -27.98
C GLN A 20 3.96 -1.96 -27.84
N ILE A 21 4.79 -2.86 -27.32
CA ILE A 21 4.41 -4.24 -27.03
C ILE A 21 3.92 -4.32 -25.57
N PRO A 22 2.70 -4.78 -25.32
CA PRO A 22 2.21 -4.97 -23.95
C PRO A 22 3.08 -5.96 -23.15
N PHE A 23 3.26 -5.70 -21.88
CA PHE A 23 3.90 -6.64 -20.98
C PHE A 23 2.94 -7.75 -20.57
N GLU A 24 3.38 -8.98 -20.66
CA GLU A 24 2.71 -10.09 -20.01
C GLU A 24 3.00 -10.09 -18.51
N PRO A 25 2.01 -10.42 -17.65
CA PRO A 25 2.24 -10.43 -16.19
C PRO A 25 3.45 -11.25 -15.77
N GLU A 26 3.68 -12.38 -16.40
CA GLU A 26 4.77 -13.32 -16.13
C GLU A 26 6.16 -12.77 -16.45
N GLN A 27 6.25 -11.66 -17.19
CA GLN A 27 7.49 -10.94 -17.49
C GLN A 27 7.85 -9.91 -16.41
N ILE A 28 6.95 -9.70 -15.43
CA ILE A 28 7.10 -8.66 -14.41
C ILE A 28 7.52 -9.28 -13.09
N GLU A 29 8.58 -8.73 -12.51
CA GLU A 29 9.02 -9.04 -11.16
C GLU A 29 9.22 -7.72 -10.39
N MET A 30 8.73 -7.66 -9.16
CA MET A 30 9.06 -6.57 -8.24
C MET A 30 10.18 -7.03 -7.32
N VAL A 31 11.22 -6.22 -7.23
CA VAL A 31 12.37 -6.48 -6.36
C VAL A 31 12.49 -5.35 -5.35
N TYR A 32 12.46 -5.70 -4.07
CA TYR A 32 12.79 -4.80 -2.98
C TYR A 32 14.21 -5.05 -2.53
N TRP A 33 15.03 -4.03 -2.63
CA TRP A 33 16.38 -4.04 -2.13
C TRP A 33 16.45 -3.25 -0.82
N PHE A 34 17.05 -3.86 0.20
CA PHE A 34 17.20 -3.27 1.52
C PHE A 34 18.67 -2.94 1.76
N ALA A 35 18.97 -1.70 2.16
CA ALA A 35 20.34 -1.24 2.40
C ALA A 35 21.04 -2.05 3.51
N ASP A 36 20.29 -2.45 4.54
CA ASP A 36 20.80 -3.26 5.65
C ASP A 36 21.02 -4.74 5.28
N PHE A 37 20.38 -5.20 4.20
CA PHE A 37 20.46 -6.58 3.70
C PHE A 37 20.73 -6.61 2.18
N PRO A 38 21.86 -6.06 1.71
CA PRO A 38 22.10 -5.83 0.28
C PRO A 38 22.19 -7.12 -0.55
N ASN A 39 22.51 -8.25 0.09
CA ASN A 39 22.64 -9.55 -0.57
C ASN A 39 21.36 -10.41 -0.53
N ASP A 40 20.30 -9.91 0.10
CA ASP A 40 19.03 -10.65 0.28
C ASP A 40 17.83 -9.78 -0.14
N PRO A 41 17.70 -9.45 -1.43
CA PRO A 41 16.56 -8.70 -1.93
C PRO A 41 15.28 -9.57 -1.94
N ALA A 42 14.18 -9.02 -1.48
CA ALA A 42 12.88 -9.68 -1.60
C ALA A 42 12.36 -9.57 -3.05
N ARG A 43 11.97 -10.72 -3.63
CA ARG A 43 11.50 -10.83 -5.01
C ARG A 43 10.06 -11.33 -5.07
N PHE A 44 9.24 -10.65 -5.84
CA PHE A 44 7.82 -10.92 -5.98
C PHE A 44 7.47 -11.09 -7.46
N ALA A 45 7.42 -12.33 -7.91
CA ALA A 45 6.95 -12.67 -9.25
C ALA A 45 5.48 -12.26 -9.43
N TYR A 46 5.11 -11.95 -10.67
CA TYR A 46 3.74 -11.61 -11.02
C TYR A 46 3.16 -12.68 -11.94
N THR A 47 1.86 -12.85 -11.90
CA THR A 47 1.15 -13.84 -12.74
C THR A 47 -0.16 -13.25 -13.25
N SER A 48 -0.72 -13.84 -14.30
CA SER A 48 -2.01 -13.44 -14.84
C SER A 48 -3.13 -13.51 -13.78
N ALA A 49 -3.08 -14.49 -12.87
CA ALA A 49 -4.05 -14.59 -11.77
C ALA A 49 -3.88 -13.43 -10.75
N HIS A 50 -2.64 -13.06 -10.44
CA HIS A 50 -2.34 -11.90 -9.59
C HIS A 50 -2.77 -10.59 -10.26
N TYR A 51 -2.48 -10.44 -11.55
CA TYR A 51 -2.88 -9.25 -12.32
C TYR A 51 -4.40 -9.08 -12.30
N LYS A 52 -5.14 -10.13 -12.61
CA LYS A 52 -6.61 -10.07 -12.62
C LYS A 52 -7.16 -9.63 -11.27
N ARG A 53 -6.71 -10.25 -10.16
CA ARG A 53 -7.13 -9.90 -8.81
C ARG A 53 -6.79 -8.44 -8.44
N ASP A 54 -5.57 -8.03 -8.77
CA ASP A 54 -5.09 -6.68 -8.45
C ASP A 54 -5.83 -5.63 -9.29
N TRP A 55 -6.07 -5.91 -10.57
CA TRP A 55 -6.83 -5.02 -11.45
C TRP A 55 -8.29 -4.88 -11.02
N ASP A 56 -8.96 -5.98 -10.75
CA ASP A 56 -10.35 -5.99 -10.26
C ASP A 56 -10.47 -5.15 -8.96
N LEU A 57 -9.49 -5.28 -8.04
CA LEU A 57 -9.44 -4.48 -6.82
C LEU A 57 -9.25 -2.98 -7.11
N LEU A 58 -8.31 -2.64 -8.00
CA LEU A 58 -8.03 -1.24 -8.33
C LEU A 58 -9.22 -0.56 -9.00
N VAL A 59 -9.86 -1.24 -9.94
CA VAL A 59 -11.07 -0.73 -10.60
C VAL A 59 -12.19 -0.51 -9.58
N LYS A 60 -12.41 -1.49 -8.70
CA LYS A 60 -13.41 -1.37 -7.64
C LYS A 60 -13.13 -0.17 -6.72
N LEU A 61 -11.89 0.01 -6.28
CA LEU A 61 -11.52 1.15 -5.42
C LEU A 61 -11.67 2.49 -6.15
N ALA A 62 -11.29 2.56 -7.42
CA ALA A 62 -11.45 3.76 -8.22
C ALA A 62 -12.94 4.13 -8.38
N ASP A 63 -13.80 3.15 -8.61
CA ASP A 63 -15.23 3.33 -8.72
C ASP A 63 -15.86 3.76 -7.39
N GLU A 64 -15.48 3.12 -6.28
CA GLU A 64 -15.90 3.53 -4.93
C GLU A 64 -15.53 4.99 -4.64
N ILE A 65 -14.29 5.41 -4.98
CA ILE A 65 -13.85 6.78 -4.79
C ILE A 65 -14.63 7.75 -5.69
N ALA A 66 -14.84 7.39 -6.97
CA ALA A 66 -15.52 8.25 -7.93
C ALA A 66 -17.02 8.44 -7.61
N THR A 67 -17.64 7.44 -6.99
CA THR A 67 -19.09 7.45 -6.68
C THR A 67 -19.41 7.87 -5.25
N ALA A 68 -18.40 7.92 -4.37
CA ALA A 68 -18.61 8.28 -2.98
C ALA A 68 -19.12 9.72 -2.83
N SER A 69 -20.22 9.90 -2.14
CA SER A 69 -20.77 11.22 -1.80
C SER A 69 -20.17 11.81 -0.52
N SER A 70 -19.52 10.99 0.30
CA SER A 70 -18.88 11.39 1.56
C SER A 70 -17.76 10.42 1.93
N TYR A 71 -16.80 10.91 2.71
CA TYR A 71 -15.67 10.13 3.21
C TYR A 71 -15.66 10.22 4.74
N PRO A 72 -16.27 9.23 5.45
CA PRO A 72 -16.28 9.24 6.90
C PRO A 72 -14.87 9.09 7.46
N LEU A 73 -14.64 9.66 8.64
CA LEU A 73 -13.39 9.50 9.35
C LEU A 73 -13.20 8.04 9.76
N THR A 74 -11.95 7.56 9.68
CA THR A 74 -11.63 6.20 10.14
C THR A 74 -11.77 6.09 11.65
N ASP A 75 -12.27 4.95 12.14
CA ASP A 75 -12.28 4.63 13.58
C ASP A 75 -10.90 4.15 14.06
N ASN A 76 -10.05 3.69 13.16
CA ASN A 76 -8.68 3.29 13.48
C ASN A 76 -7.78 4.50 13.66
N ARG A 77 -7.57 4.90 14.93
CA ARG A 77 -6.75 6.05 15.30
C ARG A 77 -5.26 5.84 15.06
N THR A 78 -4.77 4.61 15.02
CA THR A 78 -3.37 4.30 14.70
C THR A 78 -2.98 4.86 13.33
N ARG A 79 -3.90 4.84 12.37
CA ARG A 79 -3.68 5.45 11.05
C ARG A 79 -3.52 6.96 11.09
N CYS A 80 -3.98 7.60 12.17
CA CYS A 80 -3.89 9.05 12.33
C CYS A 80 -2.52 9.50 12.86
N LEU A 81 -1.72 8.62 13.46
CA LEU A 81 -0.42 8.97 14.07
C LEU A 81 0.50 9.72 13.10
N TYR A 82 0.60 9.25 11.88
CA TYR A 82 1.46 9.82 10.83
C TYR A 82 0.67 10.54 9.73
N CYS A 83 -0.62 10.80 9.94
CA CYS A 83 -1.46 11.45 8.96
C CYS A 83 -1.18 12.97 8.94
N PRO A 84 -0.77 13.58 7.81
CA PRO A 84 -0.53 15.02 7.71
C PRO A 84 -1.80 15.85 7.87
N TYR A 85 -2.97 15.23 7.72
CA TYR A 85 -4.29 15.88 7.85
C TYR A 85 -4.93 15.70 9.23
N ARG A 86 -4.16 15.21 10.21
CA ARG A 86 -4.66 14.88 11.56
C ARG A 86 -5.38 16.06 12.23
N SER A 87 -4.87 17.28 12.07
CA SER A 87 -5.46 18.50 12.63
C SER A 87 -6.84 18.83 12.05
N TYR A 88 -7.08 18.53 10.77
CA TYR A 88 -8.39 18.73 10.14
C TYR A 88 -9.47 17.79 10.68
N CYS A 89 -9.05 16.68 11.27
CA CYS A 89 -9.95 15.69 11.89
C CYS A 89 -10.09 15.88 13.40
N GLU A 90 -9.50 16.95 13.98
CA GLU A 90 -9.44 17.20 15.44
C GLU A 90 -8.80 16.05 16.23
N ARG A 91 -7.85 15.33 15.60
CA ARG A 91 -7.16 14.16 16.17
C ARG A 91 -5.70 14.42 16.53
N GLY A 92 -5.35 15.67 16.82
CA GLY A 92 -4.01 16.11 17.20
C GLY A 92 -3.43 17.15 16.26
N VAL A 93 -2.36 17.85 16.71
CA VAL A 93 -1.82 19.04 16.04
C VAL A 93 -0.79 18.70 14.99
N ARG A 94 0.05 17.66 15.20
CA ARG A 94 1.14 17.28 14.28
C ARG A 94 1.16 15.79 14.01
N ALA A 95 1.51 15.43 12.77
CA ALA A 95 1.78 14.04 12.42
C ALA A 95 3.04 13.56 13.16
N GLY A 96 2.99 12.38 13.76
CA GLY A 96 4.11 11.79 14.51
C GLY A 96 4.26 12.28 15.96
N GLU A 97 3.54 13.32 16.39
CA GLU A 97 3.43 13.70 17.80
C GLU A 97 2.18 13.04 18.39
N ALA A 98 2.35 11.87 18.98
CA ALA A 98 1.36 11.30 19.88
C ALA A 98 1.67 11.76 21.30
N ASP A 99 0.66 12.04 22.12
CA ASP A 99 0.86 12.11 23.56
C ASP A 99 1.51 10.80 24.04
N GLN A 100 2.50 10.89 24.91
CA GLN A 100 3.32 9.75 25.34
C GLN A 100 2.47 8.56 25.82
N ALA A 101 1.34 8.82 26.46
CA ALA A 101 0.42 7.80 26.92
C ALA A 101 -0.34 7.07 25.79
N GLU A 102 -0.67 7.75 24.69
CA GLU A 102 -1.26 7.11 23.50
C GLU A 102 -0.19 6.32 22.75
N ALA A 103 1.05 6.81 22.70
CA ALA A 103 2.16 6.11 22.02
C ALA A 103 2.56 4.81 22.74
N GLU A 104 2.49 4.76 24.07
CA GLU A 104 2.79 3.56 24.86
C GLU A 104 1.72 2.48 24.70
N MET A 105 0.43 2.85 24.66
CA MET A 105 -0.67 1.88 24.42
C MET A 105 -0.66 1.34 22.99
N GLU A 106 -0.32 2.17 22.00
CA GLU A 106 -0.31 1.78 20.59
C GLU A 106 0.97 1.05 20.19
N ALA A 107 2.07 1.23 20.94
CA ALA A 107 3.29 0.43 20.73
C ALA A 107 3.06 -1.06 21.03
N GLU A 108 2.25 -1.40 22.02
CA GLU A 108 1.88 -2.79 22.30
C GLU A 108 1.03 -3.39 21.16
N GLU A 109 0.09 -2.65 20.58
CA GLU A 109 -0.71 -3.12 19.42
C GLU A 109 0.12 -3.19 18.12
N LEU A 110 1.11 -2.30 17.95
CA LEU A 110 2.01 -2.33 16.79
C LEU A 110 2.97 -3.53 16.81
N PHE A 111 3.32 -4.05 17.98
CA PHE A 111 4.16 -5.23 18.11
C PHE A 111 3.42 -6.55 17.87
N ASP A 112 2.09 -6.55 17.88
CA ASP A 112 1.27 -7.71 17.50
C ASP A 112 0.98 -7.76 15.97
N VAL A 113 1.81 -7.09 15.19
CA VAL A 113 1.74 -7.14 13.73
C VAL A 113 2.23 -8.53 13.28
N ASN A 114 1.30 -9.33 12.84
CA ASN A 114 1.61 -10.60 12.20
C ASN A 114 2.44 -10.31 10.93
N PHE A 115 3.74 -10.62 10.99
CA PHE A 115 4.69 -10.38 9.89
C PHE A 115 4.30 -11.11 8.58
N GLU A 116 3.49 -12.17 8.66
CA GLU A 116 2.92 -12.80 7.46
C GLU A 116 1.91 -11.91 6.73
N GLN A 117 1.24 -10.99 7.44
CA GLN A 117 0.34 -10.00 6.83
C GLN A 117 1.09 -8.79 6.27
N ILE A 118 2.31 -8.50 6.70
CA ILE A 118 3.11 -7.38 6.16
C ILE A 118 3.38 -7.57 4.66
N GLY A 119 3.60 -8.79 4.22
CA GLY A 119 3.73 -9.10 2.79
C GLY A 119 2.50 -8.73 1.96
N GLU A 120 1.32 -8.70 2.57
CA GLU A 120 0.06 -8.30 1.90
C GLU A 120 -0.36 -6.85 2.15
N ILE A 121 0.11 -6.23 3.24
CA ILE A 121 -0.35 -4.89 3.69
C ILE A 121 0.69 -3.80 3.37
N ALA A 122 1.96 -4.12 3.40
CA ALA A 122 3.03 -3.13 3.23
C ALA A 122 3.27 -2.70 1.78
N PHE A 123 2.71 -3.43 0.80
CA PHE A 123 3.03 -3.15 -0.61
C PHE A 123 1.84 -3.40 -1.52
#